data_3122ca9e45fef6d0cabffb13ab332389
#
_entry.id   3122ca9e45fef6d0cabffb13ab332389
#
_cell.length_a   1.000
_cell.length_b   1.000
_cell.length_c   1.000
_cell.angle_alpha   90.00
_cell.angle_beta   90.00
_cell.angle_gamma   90.00
#
_symmetry.space_group_name_H-M   'P 1'
#
loop_
_entity.id
_entity.type
_entity.pdbx_description
1 polymer ?
#
loop_
_entity_poly.entity_id
_entity_poly.type
_entity_poly.pdbx_seq_one_letter_code
_entity_poly.pdbx_strand_id
1 'polypeptide(L)'
;MSQHYAATGKFTTLEGKDLADSMAAVAGAAVVATVNQDGTPNAAVFVPMMADDDHVVMTLAPNRTRENIERTGTCVLVYEEVNAQAASKAERYRGARLRLELLREGDPHRDEALSAWPRVTPYTMAFLVVERMPIG
;
A
#
# COMPACT_ATOMS: atom_id res chain seq x y z
N MET A 1 11.19 -0.97 9.90
CA MET A 1 12.20 -1.02 8.82
C MET A 1 11.70 -1.87 7.68
N SER A 2 11.73 -1.35 6.47
CA SER A 2 11.27 -2.10 5.31
C SER A 2 12.38 -2.97 4.73
N GLN A 3 11.98 -4.08 4.13
CA GLN A 3 12.87 -5.06 3.51
C GLN A 3 12.69 -5.01 2.00
N HIS A 4 13.79 -5.13 1.27
CA HIS A 4 13.79 -5.11 -0.19
C HIS A 4 14.07 -6.50 -0.75
N TYR A 5 13.28 -6.89 -1.73
CA TYR A 5 13.54 -8.05 -2.57
C TYR A 5 13.88 -7.54 -3.97
N ALA A 6 15.15 -7.50 -4.28
CA ALA A 6 15.64 -7.00 -5.56
C ALA A 6 15.85 -8.15 -6.53
N ALA A 7 14.78 -8.67 -7.12
CA ALA A 7 14.89 -9.69 -8.17
C ALA A 7 15.53 -9.09 -9.42
N THR A 8 15.08 -7.90 -9.81
CA THR A 8 15.72 -7.09 -10.84
C THR A 8 15.56 -5.62 -10.46
N GLY A 9 16.57 -4.80 -10.63
CA GLY A 9 16.49 -3.37 -10.32
C GLY A 9 15.44 -2.61 -11.14
N LYS A 10 14.92 -3.20 -12.21
CA LYS A 10 13.97 -2.54 -13.13
C LYS A 10 12.55 -2.47 -12.60
N PHE A 11 12.16 -3.37 -11.70
CA PHE A 11 10.79 -3.49 -11.22
C PHE A 11 10.69 -3.30 -9.71
N THR A 12 11.74 -2.76 -9.10
CA THR A 12 11.75 -2.46 -7.67
C THR A 12 10.71 -1.41 -7.33
N THR A 13 10.06 -1.57 -6.20
CA THR A 13 9.10 -0.60 -5.66
C THR A 13 9.74 0.79 -5.56
N LEU A 14 9.00 1.80 -5.98
CA LEU A 14 9.37 3.19 -5.80
C LEU A 14 9.47 3.55 -4.31
N GLU A 15 10.20 4.58 -3.99
CA GLU A 15 10.41 5.05 -2.62
C GLU A 15 10.25 6.56 -2.52
N GLY A 16 10.05 7.05 -1.29
CA GLY A 16 10.04 8.47 -0.98
C GLY A 16 9.01 9.26 -1.76
N LYS A 17 9.41 10.42 -2.24
CA LYS A 17 8.53 11.32 -2.99
C LYS A 17 8.01 10.69 -4.28
N ASP A 18 8.84 9.93 -4.98
CA ASP A 18 8.43 9.26 -6.21
C ASP A 18 7.30 8.26 -5.95
N LEU A 19 7.37 7.52 -4.85
CA LEU A 19 6.30 6.62 -4.44
C LEU A 19 5.03 7.39 -4.09
N ALA A 20 5.14 8.45 -3.30
CA ALA A 20 3.99 9.25 -2.88
C ALA A 20 3.27 9.87 -4.09
N ASP A 21 4.02 10.44 -5.01
CA ASP A 21 3.47 11.06 -6.21
C ASP A 21 2.83 10.03 -7.15
N SER A 22 3.47 8.89 -7.32
CA SER A 22 2.97 7.80 -8.16
C SER A 22 1.66 7.22 -7.57
N MET A 23 1.64 6.97 -6.27
CA MET A 23 0.45 6.43 -5.60
C MET A 23 -0.74 7.39 -5.72
N ALA A 24 -0.50 8.69 -5.56
CA ALA A 24 -1.53 9.71 -5.72
C ALA A 24 -2.07 9.76 -7.16
N ALA A 25 -1.21 9.53 -8.15
CA ALA A 25 -1.60 9.56 -9.57
C ALA A 25 -2.44 8.34 -9.99
N VAL A 26 -2.30 7.22 -9.32
CA VAL A 26 -3.02 5.96 -9.65
C VAL A 26 -4.52 6.06 -9.39
N ALA A 27 -4.94 6.89 -8.44
CA ALA A 27 -6.34 7.26 -8.25
C ALA A 27 -7.32 6.08 -8.10
N GLY A 28 -7.03 5.14 -7.21
CA GLY A 28 -7.95 4.05 -6.89
C GLY A 28 -7.71 2.76 -7.67
N ALA A 29 -6.62 2.67 -8.39
CA ALA A 29 -6.25 1.45 -9.11
C ALA A 29 -5.36 0.50 -8.30
N ALA A 30 -5.18 0.73 -7.02
CA ALA A 30 -4.35 -0.13 -6.18
C ALA A 30 -5.14 -1.33 -5.68
N VAL A 31 -4.50 -2.51 -5.75
CA VAL A 31 -5.06 -3.77 -5.26
C VAL A 31 -4.52 -4.04 -3.87
N VAL A 32 -5.40 -4.43 -2.96
CA VAL A 32 -5.04 -4.90 -1.62
C VAL A 32 -5.37 -6.37 -1.53
N ALA A 33 -4.35 -7.19 -1.30
CA ALA A 33 -4.46 -8.62 -1.16
C ALA A 33 -4.42 -9.01 0.31
N THR A 34 -5.31 -9.90 0.71
CA THR A 34 -5.44 -10.40 2.09
C THR A 34 -5.73 -11.90 2.07
N VAL A 35 -5.72 -12.51 3.25
CA VAL A 35 -6.02 -13.92 3.42
C VAL A 35 -7.35 -14.07 4.17
N ASN A 36 -8.28 -14.80 3.58
CA ASN A 36 -9.55 -15.14 4.20
C ASN A 36 -9.36 -16.09 5.38
N GLN A 37 -10.36 -16.16 6.25
CA GLN A 37 -10.30 -17.01 7.44
C GLN A 37 -10.05 -18.49 7.09
N ASP A 38 -10.54 -18.96 5.96
CA ASP A 38 -10.33 -20.32 5.49
C ASP A 38 -8.99 -20.55 4.76
N GLY A 39 -8.13 -19.52 4.71
CA GLY A 39 -6.82 -19.58 4.06
C GLY A 39 -6.84 -19.27 2.57
N THR A 40 -8.00 -19.02 1.97
CA THR A 40 -8.06 -18.65 0.56
C THR A 40 -7.69 -17.18 0.35
N PRO A 41 -7.13 -16.81 -0.81
CA PRO A 41 -6.75 -15.43 -1.08
C PRO A 41 -7.96 -14.54 -1.36
N ASN A 42 -7.83 -13.26 -1.04
CA ASN A 42 -8.81 -12.23 -1.34
C ASN A 42 -8.08 -11.01 -1.90
N ALA A 43 -8.66 -10.35 -2.88
CA ALA A 43 -8.11 -9.14 -3.47
C ALA A 43 -9.24 -8.16 -3.79
N ALA A 44 -9.00 -6.87 -3.50
CA ALA A 44 -9.96 -5.81 -3.77
C ALA A 44 -9.22 -4.50 -4.08
N VAL A 45 -9.91 -3.55 -4.68
CA VAL A 45 -9.31 -2.27 -5.10
C VAL A 45 -9.66 -1.18 -4.09
N PHE A 46 -8.64 -0.40 -3.68
CA PHE A 46 -8.78 0.72 -2.76
C PHE A 46 -7.94 1.91 -3.22
N VAL A 47 -8.13 3.04 -2.55
CA VAL A 47 -7.41 4.28 -2.82
C VAL A 47 -6.46 4.58 -1.65
N PRO A 48 -5.21 4.14 -1.70
CA PRO A 48 -4.23 4.43 -0.66
C PRO A 48 -3.53 5.77 -0.87
N MET A 49 -2.92 6.27 0.20
CA MET A 49 -2.05 7.43 0.17
C MET A 49 -0.85 7.18 1.09
N MET A 50 0.33 7.61 0.67
CA MET A 50 1.48 7.65 1.58
C MET A 50 1.32 8.83 2.55
N ALA A 51 1.31 8.54 3.85
CA ALA A 51 1.31 9.58 4.88
C ALA A 51 2.72 10.17 5.05
N ASP A 52 3.71 9.32 4.97
CA ASP A 52 5.15 9.63 4.93
C ASP A 52 5.86 8.50 4.19
N ASP A 53 7.19 8.43 4.25
CA ASP A 53 7.96 7.43 3.50
C ASP A 53 7.67 5.98 3.93
N ASP A 54 7.16 5.76 5.13
CA ASP A 54 6.99 4.43 5.70
C ASP A 54 5.55 4.10 6.13
N HIS A 55 4.61 5.01 5.96
CA HIS A 55 3.23 4.81 6.41
C HIS A 55 2.22 5.05 5.30
N VAL A 56 1.23 4.17 5.24
CA VAL A 56 0.12 4.23 4.28
C VAL A 56 -1.19 4.46 5.04
N VAL A 57 -2.07 5.28 4.49
CA VAL A 57 -3.44 5.42 4.98
C VAL A 57 -4.42 5.10 3.85
N MET A 58 -5.53 4.49 4.21
CA MET A 58 -6.65 4.25 3.29
C MET A 58 -7.92 4.01 4.09
N THR A 59 -9.07 4.28 3.47
CA THR A 59 -10.37 4.08 4.10
C THR A 59 -10.98 2.79 3.59
N LEU A 60 -11.29 1.86 4.50
CA LEU A 60 -11.93 0.60 4.20
C LEU A 60 -13.24 0.49 4.99
N ALA A 61 -14.36 0.57 4.30
CA ALA A 61 -15.66 0.30 4.89
C ALA A 61 -15.71 -1.16 5.40
N PRO A 62 -16.66 -1.50 6.28
CA PRO A 62 -16.82 -2.89 6.72
C PRO A 62 -17.04 -3.82 5.53
N ASN A 63 -16.03 -4.64 5.24
CA ASN A 63 -16.04 -5.62 4.16
C ASN A 63 -15.04 -6.74 4.48
N ARG A 64 -14.94 -7.72 3.60
CA ARG A 64 -14.06 -8.88 3.80
C ARG A 64 -12.58 -8.47 3.92
N THR A 65 -12.14 -7.53 3.10
CA THR A 65 -10.76 -7.04 3.16
C THR A 65 -10.44 -6.45 4.53
N ARG A 66 -11.33 -5.60 5.05
CA ARG A 66 -11.16 -5.02 6.39
C ARG A 66 -11.15 -6.10 7.47
N GLU A 67 -12.08 -7.04 7.42
CA GLU A 67 -12.14 -8.15 8.38
C GLU A 67 -10.84 -8.96 8.38
N ASN A 68 -10.32 -9.26 7.19
CA ASN A 68 -9.06 -10.00 7.06
C ASN A 68 -7.88 -9.22 7.66
N ILE A 69 -7.81 -7.92 7.41
CA ILE A 69 -6.75 -7.06 7.96
C ILE A 69 -6.86 -6.98 9.49
N GLU A 70 -8.05 -6.80 10.02
CA GLU A 70 -8.26 -6.73 11.47
C GLU A 70 -7.88 -8.05 12.16
N ARG A 71 -8.17 -9.17 11.52
CA ARG A 71 -7.82 -10.51 12.04
C ARG A 71 -6.33 -10.80 11.98
N THR A 72 -5.69 -10.53 10.83
CA THR A 72 -4.30 -10.94 10.58
C THR A 72 -3.28 -9.84 10.91
N GLY A 73 -3.70 -8.57 10.87
CA GLY A 73 -2.82 -7.43 11.04
C GLY A 73 -1.96 -7.10 9.83
N THR A 74 -2.20 -7.75 8.67
CA THR A 74 -1.33 -7.58 7.51
C THR A 74 -2.11 -7.60 6.20
N CYS A 75 -1.51 -6.99 5.17
CA CYS A 75 -1.98 -7.06 3.79
C CYS A 75 -0.84 -6.73 2.83
N VAL A 76 -1.06 -6.99 1.55
CA VAL A 76 -0.14 -6.56 0.49
C VAL A 76 -0.87 -5.60 -0.43
N LEU A 77 -0.28 -4.45 -0.63
CA LEU A 77 -0.77 -3.44 -1.57
C LEU A 77 0.11 -3.46 -2.81
N VAL A 78 -0.53 -3.51 -3.99
CA VAL A 78 0.21 -3.51 -5.25
C VAL A 78 -0.51 -2.68 -6.29
N TYR A 79 0.26 -1.90 -7.05
CA TYR A 79 -0.24 -1.19 -8.22
C TYR A 79 0.88 -1.00 -9.24
N GLU A 80 0.49 -0.77 -10.47
CA GLU A 80 1.40 -0.41 -11.53
C GLU A 80 0.87 0.82 -12.26
N GLU A 81 1.76 1.76 -12.52
CA GLU A 81 1.52 2.94 -13.34
C GLU A 81 2.28 2.74 -14.66
N VAL A 82 1.55 2.56 -15.76
CA VAL A 82 2.16 2.30 -17.07
C VAL A 82 2.32 3.60 -17.83
N ASN A 83 3.54 3.88 -18.31
CA ASN A 83 3.82 5.00 -19.21
C ASN A 83 4.47 4.45 -20.47
N ALA A 84 3.66 4.13 -21.48
CA ALA A 84 4.10 3.56 -22.75
C ALA A 84 5.03 4.48 -23.55
N GLN A 85 5.05 5.78 -23.23
CA GLN A 85 5.87 6.78 -23.95
C GLN A 85 7.28 6.88 -23.37
N ALA A 86 7.54 6.33 -22.20
CA ALA A 86 8.85 6.40 -21.57
C ALA A 86 9.89 5.59 -22.34
N ALA A 87 11.12 6.10 -22.39
CA ALA A 87 12.19 5.49 -23.15
C ALA A 87 12.70 4.17 -22.56
N SER A 88 12.78 4.08 -21.23
CA SER A 88 13.28 2.89 -20.56
C SER A 88 12.13 2.03 -20.03
N LYS A 89 12.40 0.74 -19.90
CA LYS A 89 11.43 -0.21 -19.36
C LYS A 89 11.10 0.09 -17.89
N ALA A 90 12.09 0.50 -17.11
CA ALA A 90 11.90 0.88 -15.72
C ALA A 90 10.97 2.09 -15.55
N GLU A 91 11.03 3.03 -16.49
CA GLU A 91 10.14 4.21 -16.47
C GLU A 91 8.76 3.89 -17.04
N ARG A 92 8.64 2.89 -17.93
CA ARG A 92 7.35 2.48 -18.48
C ARG A 92 6.49 1.72 -17.49
N TYR A 93 7.12 0.98 -16.57
CA TYR A 93 6.43 0.11 -15.61
C TYR A 93 6.87 0.47 -14.20
N ARG A 94 6.23 1.47 -13.63
CA ARG A 94 6.51 1.98 -12.28
C ARG A 94 5.41 1.58 -11.34
N GLY A 95 5.73 1.43 -10.07
CA GLY A 95 4.70 1.15 -9.09
C GLY A 95 5.26 0.74 -7.75
N ALA A 96 4.44 0.00 -7.01
CA ALA A 96 4.82 -0.48 -5.70
C ALA A 96 4.17 -1.82 -5.40
N ARG A 97 4.90 -2.64 -4.66
CA ARG A 97 4.36 -3.82 -3.99
C ARG A 97 4.87 -3.81 -2.57
N LEU A 98 3.97 -3.53 -1.64
CA LEU A 98 4.28 -3.26 -0.24
C LEU A 98 3.54 -4.24 0.65
N ARG A 99 4.26 -4.89 1.57
CA ARG A 99 3.60 -5.58 2.67
C ARG A 99 3.42 -4.58 3.81
N LEU A 100 2.20 -4.52 4.31
CA LEU A 100 1.77 -3.55 5.30
C LEU A 100 1.36 -4.24 6.60
N GLU A 101 1.66 -3.60 7.72
CA GLU A 101 1.14 -4.00 9.02
C GLU A 101 0.20 -2.93 9.57
N LEU A 102 -0.96 -3.37 10.05
CA LEU A 102 -1.95 -2.48 10.62
C LEU A 102 -1.42 -1.82 11.90
N LEU A 103 -1.51 -0.49 11.96
CA LEU A 103 -1.29 0.26 13.18
C LEU A 103 -2.60 0.29 13.97
N ARG A 104 -2.58 -0.22 15.18
CA ARG A 104 -3.78 -0.35 16.00
C ARG A 104 -3.94 0.86 16.92
N GLU A 105 -5.14 1.03 17.45
CA GLU A 105 -5.45 2.07 18.42
C GLU A 105 -4.45 2.01 19.58
N GLY A 106 -3.94 3.19 19.99
CA GLY A 106 -2.93 3.31 21.04
C GLY A 106 -1.50 3.42 20.50
N ASP A 107 -1.25 3.09 19.23
CA ASP A 107 0.06 3.30 18.63
C ASP A 107 0.21 4.78 18.23
N PRO A 108 1.25 5.49 18.76
CA PRO A 108 1.44 6.91 18.45
C PRO A 108 1.65 7.18 16.95
N HIS A 109 2.23 6.25 16.21
CA HIS A 109 2.43 6.41 14.78
C HIS A 109 1.12 6.36 14.01
N ARG A 110 0.10 5.69 14.54
CA ARG A 110 -1.22 5.64 13.92
C ARG A 110 -1.85 7.02 13.83
N ASP A 111 -1.89 7.75 14.94
CA ASP A 111 -2.51 9.09 14.97
C ASP A 111 -1.75 10.07 14.09
N GLU A 112 -0.43 9.99 14.10
CA GLU A 112 0.43 10.80 13.23
C GLU A 112 0.15 10.53 11.74
N ALA A 113 0.07 9.27 11.36
CA ALA A 113 -0.24 8.89 9.97
C ALA A 113 -1.65 9.34 9.57
N LEU A 114 -2.64 9.14 10.42
CA LEU A 114 -4.02 9.55 10.16
C LEU A 114 -4.14 11.06 9.97
N SER A 115 -3.33 11.86 10.66
CA SER A 115 -3.35 13.31 10.53
C SER A 115 -2.99 13.80 9.14
N ALA A 116 -2.30 13.00 8.34
CA ALA A 116 -1.96 13.32 6.95
C ALA A 116 -3.13 13.09 5.98
N TRP A 117 -4.15 12.36 6.38
CA TRP A 117 -5.30 12.06 5.53
C TRP A 117 -6.30 13.22 5.57
N PRO A 118 -6.72 13.76 4.40
CA PRO A 118 -7.60 14.92 4.37
C PRO A 118 -9.02 14.65 4.84
N ARG A 119 -9.47 13.39 4.82
CA ARG A 119 -10.85 13.00 5.17
C ARG A 119 -10.86 11.78 6.08
N VAL A 120 -10.37 11.94 7.30
CA VAL A 120 -10.39 10.86 8.30
C VAL A 120 -11.85 10.54 8.67
N THR A 121 -12.20 9.27 8.61
CA THR A 121 -13.49 8.73 9.05
C THR A 121 -13.23 7.60 10.05
N PRO A 122 -14.26 7.06 10.73
CA PRO A 122 -14.07 5.87 11.58
C PRO A 122 -13.53 4.65 10.83
N TYR A 123 -13.58 4.66 9.50
CA TYR A 123 -13.11 3.56 8.64
C TYR A 123 -11.72 3.79 8.08
N THR A 124 -11.09 4.92 8.38
CA THR A 124 -9.72 5.18 7.91
C THR A 124 -8.73 4.37 8.75
N MET A 125 -7.85 3.66 8.07
CA MET A 125 -6.84 2.79 8.68
C MET A 125 -5.45 3.27 8.30
N ALA A 126 -4.50 3.11 9.24
CA ALA A 126 -3.10 3.45 9.02
C ALA A 126 -2.24 2.19 9.11
N PHE A 127 -1.18 2.16 8.31
CA PHE A 127 -0.32 0.99 8.15
C PHE A 127 1.15 1.39 8.14
N LEU A 128 1.99 0.51 8.65
CA LEU A 128 3.45 0.59 8.53
C LEU A 128 3.89 -0.25 7.32
N VAL A 129 4.74 0.30 6.48
CA VAL A 129 5.40 -0.44 5.41
C VAL A 129 6.51 -1.28 6.02
N VAL A 130 6.39 -2.61 5.98
CA VAL A 130 7.37 -3.52 6.58
C VAL A 130 8.23 -4.24 5.55
N GLU A 131 7.80 -4.24 4.29
CA GLU A 131 8.52 -4.92 3.23
C GLU A 131 8.23 -4.26 1.88
N ARG A 132 9.28 -4.07 1.09
CA ARG A 132 9.20 -3.51 -0.27
C ARG A 132 9.65 -4.59 -1.24
N MET A 133 8.78 -4.94 -2.19
CA MET A 133 9.00 -6.05 -3.12
C MET A 133 9.01 -5.54 -4.56
N PRO A 134 9.67 -6.25 -5.48
CA PRO A 134 9.48 -5.97 -6.91
C PRO A 134 8.02 -6.09 -7.31
N ILE A 135 7.57 -5.28 -8.26
CA ILE A 135 6.16 -5.29 -8.68
C ILE A 135 5.78 -6.51 -9.55
N GLY A 136 6.75 -7.24 -9.97
CA GLY A 136 6.53 -8.47 -10.71
C GLY A 136 7.79 -9.28 -10.91
#